data_ba2d43824ad4e37b44eceaf9c9b6a588
#
_entry.id   ba2d43824ad4e37b44eceaf9c9b6a588
#
_cell.length_a   1.000
_cell.length_b   1.000
_cell.length_c   1.000
_cell.angle_alpha   90.00
_cell.angle_beta   90.00
_cell.angle_gamma   90.00
#
_symmetry.space_group_name_H-M   'P 1'
#
loop_
_entity.id
_entity.type
_entity.pdbx_description
1 polymer ?
#
loop_
_entity_poly.entity_id
_entity_poly.type
_entity_poly.pdbx_seq_one_letter_code
_entity_poly.pdbx_strand_id
1 'polypeptide(L)'
;IGGEVIMGETPIGTVALGTCFKIPTGGILPDGADAVVMHEHTVPVDDKIIEIIKPVGNGSNLIRRGDDIQKGAVAVKAGQILRPQELGLLAGLGISEVEVFKPITVAIISTGDEIVDFRGAADPGKIRNINSIVLSSLVRRCGALVKDFGIVSDEESSFFSTLEDAVDQTDLVLFSGG
;
A
#
# COMPACT_ATOMS: atom_id res chain seq x y z
N ILE A 1 -14.98 -41.20 2.67
CA ILE A 1 -14.70 -39.92 3.37
C ILE A 1 -14.41 -40.28 4.81
N GLY A 2 -13.18 -39.99 5.27
CA GLY A 2 -12.68 -40.27 6.62
C GLY A 2 -12.83 -39.13 7.60
N GLY A 3 -13.03 -37.90 7.10
CA GLY A 3 -13.13 -36.70 7.94
C GLY A 3 -13.37 -35.42 7.15
N GLU A 4 -13.39 -34.31 7.91
CA GLU A 4 -13.58 -32.98 7.39
C GLU A 4 -12.65 -32.02 8.13
N VAL A 5 -12.06 -31.08 7.41
CA VAL A 5 -11.24 -29.99 7.93
C VAL A 5 -12.09 -28.75 8.12
N ILE A 6 -12.04 -28.19 9.31
CA ILE A 6 -12.73 -26.93 9.63
C ILE A 6 -11.78 -25.76 9.36
N MET A 7 -12.30 -24.70 8.72
CA MET A 7 -11.49 -23.51 8.43
C MET A 7 -10.95 -22.88 9.72
N GLY A 8 -9.65 -22.58 9.73
CA GLY A 8 -8.97 -21.96 10.87
C GLY A 8 -8.59 -22.91 12.00
N GLU A 9 -8.90 -24.20 11.87
CA GLU A 9 -8.54 -25.23 12.85
C GLU A 9 -7.44 -26.15 12.34
N THR A 10 -6.69 -26.74 13.26
CA THR A 10 -5.74 -27.79 12.92
C THR A 10 -6.51 -29.09 12.68
N PRO A 11 -6.31 -29.78 11.54
CA PRO A 11 -6.99 -31.04 11.24
C PRO A 11 -6.73 -32.10 12.30
N ILE A 12 -7.76 -32.86 12.64
CA ILE A 12 -7.65 -34.00 13.56
C ILE A 12 -7.70 -35.27 12.73
N GLY A 13 -6.67 -36.13 12.87
CA GLY A 13 -6.58 -37.42 12.18
C GLY A 13 -5.64 -37.41 10.99
N THR A 14 -5.48 -38.57 10.39
CA THR A 14 -4.55 -38.82 9.28
C THR A 14 -5.31 -39.45 8.13
N VAL A 15 -5.06 -38.96 6.91
CA VAL A 15 -5.62 -39.54 5.69
C VAL A 15 -4.90 -40.84 5.40
N ALA A 16 -5.65 -41.97 5.47
CA ALA A 16 -5.13 -43.27 5.13
C ALA A 16 -5.32 -43.62 3.66
N LEU A 17 -4.60 -44.59 3.18
CA LEU A 17 -4.75 -45.09 1.81
C LEU A 17 -6.20 -45.52 1.53
N GLY A 18 -6.75 -45.04 0.42
CA GLY A 18 -8.12 -45.27 0.02
C GLY A 18 -9.16 -44.40 0.75
N THR A 19 -8.71 -43.42 1.52
CA THR A 19 -9.59 -42.43 2.17
C THR A 19 -9.27 -41.01 1.71
N CYS A 20 -10.20 -40.08 1.97
CA CYS A 20 -10.02 -38.65 1.78
C CYS A 20 -10.72 -37.87 2.91
N PHE A 21 -10.29 -36.62 3.10
CA PHE A 21 -10.98 -35.65 3.95
C PHE A 21 -11.59 -34.56 3.09
N LYS A 22 -12.74 -34.05 3.49
CA LYS A 22 -13.26 -32.81 2.93
C LYS A 22 -12.43 -31.64 3.47
N ILE A 23 -12.01 -30.73 2.59
CA ILE A 23 -11.20 -29.59 2.97
C ILE A 23 -11.72 -28.32 2.27
N PRO A 24 -11.94 -27.21 2.99
CA PRO A 24 -12.28 -25.95 2.38
C PRO A 24 -11.05 -25.31 1.73
N THR A 25 -11.25 -24.43 0.76
CA THR A 25 -10.17 -23.64 0.16
C THR A 25 -9.44 -22.84 1.24
N GLY A 26 -8.10 -22.97 1.32
CA GLY A 26 -7.28 -22.36 2.35
C GLY A 26 -7.20 -23.14 3.66
N GLY A 27 -7.86 -24.30 3.75
CA GLY A 27 -7.74 -25.19 4.91
C GLY A 27 -6.34 -25.81 5.03
N ILE A 28 -5.96 -26.16 6.26
CA ILE A 28 -4.68 -26.84 6.54
C ILE A 28 -4.78 -28.28 6.05
N LEU A 29 -3.78 -28.72 5.27
CA LEU A 29 -3.73 -30.08 4.77
C LEU A 29 -3.57 -31.08 5.94
N PRO A 30 -4.42 -32.10 6.10
CA PRO A 30 -4.26 -33.11 7.13
C PRO A 30 -3.06 -34.00 6.85
N ASP A 31 -2.49 -34.57 7.91
CA ASP A 31 -1.41 -35.53 7.78
C ASP A 31 -1.78 -36.71 6.89
N GLY A 32 -0.83 -37.20 6.10
CA GLY A 32 -1.04 -38.32 5.18
C GLY A 32 -1.65 -37.92 3.82
N ALA A 33 -2.16 -36.70 3.68
CA ALA A 33 -2.59 -36.17 2.38
C ALA A 33 -1.43 -35.55 1.62
N ASP A 34 -1.38 -35.75 0.31
CA ASP A 34 -0.33 -35.29 -0.57
C ASP A 34 -0.84 -34.49 -1.79
N ALA A 35 -2.15 -34.40 -1.97
CA ALA A 35 -2.78 -33.63 -3.02
C ALA A 35 -4.24 -33.29 -2.64
N VAL A 36 -4.81 -32.28 -3.34
CA VAL A 36 -6.22 -31.92 -3.23
C VAL A 36 -6.90 -32.06 -4.59
N VAL A 37 -8.01 -32.80 -4.61
CA VAL A 37 -8.91 -32.88 -5.77
C VAL A 37 -9.98 -31.82 -5.63
N MET A 38 -10.13 -30.99 -6.66
CA MET A 38 -11.21 -29.97 -6.67
C MET A 38 -12.58 -30.65 -6.69
N HIS A 39 -13.54 -30.07 -5.98
CA HIS A 39 -14.90 -30.61 -5.86
C HIS A 39 -15.57 -30.89 -7.21
N GLU A 40 -15.31 -30.06 -8.20
CA GLU A 40 -15.81 -30.20 -9.57
C GLU A 40 -15.31 -31.47 -10.31
N HIS A 41 -14.26 -32.09 -9.76
CA HIS A 41 -13.69 -33.34 -10.26
C HIS A 41 -14.07 -34.57 -9.43
N THR A 42 -15.13 -34.44 -8.62
CA THR A 42 -15.65 -35.52 -7.80
C THR A 42 -17.15 -35.72 -8.01
N VAL A 43 -17.61 -36.95 -7.87
CA VAL A 43 -19.04 -37.32 -7.88
C VAL A 43 -19.39 -38.06 -6.58
N PRO A 44 -20.32 -37.56 -5.78
CA PRO A 44 -20.75 -38.28 -4.59
C PRO A 44 -21.51 -39.56 -5.01
N VAL A 45 -21.10 -40.69 -4.45
CA VAL A 45 -21.80 -41.98 -4.62
C VAL A 45 -22.80 -42.14 -3.49
N ASP A 46 -22.39 -41.82 -2.28
CA ASP A 46 -23.21 -41.72 -1.08
C ASP A 46 -22.63 -40.76 -0.07
N ASP A 47 -23.13 -40.71 1.17
CA ASP A 47 -22.67 -39.78 2.21
C ASP A 47 -21.21 -40.02 2.64
N LYS A 48 -20.65 -41.18 2.34
CA LYS A 48 -19.30 -41.59 2.76
C LYS A 48 -18.33 -41.86 1.61
N ILE A 49 -18.85 -42.01 0.39
CA ILE A 49 -18.08 -42.42 -0.77
C ILE A 49 -18.17 -41.35 -1.85
N ILE A 50 -17.04 -40.97 -2.37
CA ILE A 50 -16.90 -40.11 -3.57
C ILE A 50 -16.12 -40.85 -4.66
N GLU A 51 -16.51 -40.64 -5.89
CA GLU A 51 -15.74 -41.06 -7.06
C GLU A 51 -14.92 -39.87 -7.57
N ILE A 52 -13.65 -40.09 -7.85
CA ILE A 52 -12.74 -39.10 -8.44
C ILE A 52 -12.74 -39.32 -9.95
N ILE A 53 -13.37 -38.39 -10.71
CA ILE A 53 -13.48 -38.50 -12.16
C ILE A 53 -12.28 -37.92 -12.90
N LYS A 54 -11.44 -37.11 -12.21
CA LYS A 54 -10.18 -36.59 -12.77
C LYS A 54 -9.06 -36.79 -11.77
N PRO A 55 -8.11 -37.69 -12.05
CA PRO A 55 -6.98 -37.92 -11.15
C PRO A 55 -6.07 -36.71 -11.09
N VAL A 56 -5.39 -36.54 -9.96
CA VAL A 56 -4.38 -35.50 -9.72
C VAL A 56 -3.06 -36.12 -9.31
N GLY A 57 -1.96 -35.46 -9.62
CA GLY A 57 -0.64 -35.87 -9.16
C GLY A 57 -0.33 -35.39 -7.75
N ASN A 58 0.70 -35.97 -7.15
CA ASN A 58 1.25 -35.52 -5.88
C ASN A 58 1.60 -34.02 -5.91
N GLY A 59 1.22 -33.27 -4.88
CA GLY A 59 1.43 -31.83 -4.78
C GLY A 59 0.43 -30.96 -5.53
N SER A 60 -0.57 -31.59 -6.20
CA SER A 60 -1.58 -30.80 -6.93
C SER A 60 -2.48 -30.01 -6.00
N ASN A 61 -2.74 -28.75 -6.39
CA ASN A 61 -3.65 -27.81 -5.68
C ASN A 61 -3.22 -27.52 -4.23
N LEU A 62 -1.94 -27.60 -3.94
CA LEU A 62 -1.35 -27.27 -2.65
C LEU A 62 -0.50 -26.00 -2.75
N ILE A 63 -0.55 -25.18 -1.73
CA ILE A 63 0.40 -24.10 -1.49
C ILE A 63 1.37 -24.61 -0.42
N ARG A 64 2.64 -24.69 -0.77
CA ARG A 64 3.68 -25.14 0.15
C ARG A 64 4.27 -23.97 0.92
N ARG A 65 4.86 -24.26 2.06
CA ARG A 65 5.56 -23.25 2.85
C ARG A 65 6.68 -22.62 2.02
N GLY A 66 6.59 -21.32 1.79
CA GLY A 66 7.56 -20.54 1.02
C GLY A 66 7.22 -20.37 -0.47
N ASP A 67 6.06 -20.83 -0.94
CA ASP A 67 5.63 -20.64 -2.34
C ASP A 67 5.32 -19.15 -2.58
N ASP A 68 4.69 -18.44 -1.64
CA ASP A 68 4.41 -17.01 -1.76
C ASP A 68 5.67 -16.18 -1.49
N ILE A 69 6.37 -16.47 -0.39
CA ILE A 69 7.63 -15.80 -0.03
C ILE A 69 8.50 -16.71 0.85
N GLN A 70 9.76 -16.83 0.51
CA GLN A 70 10.70 -17.65 1.27
C GLN A 70 11.24 -16.90 2.49
N LYS A 71 11.51 -17.61 3.57
CA LYS A 71 12.18 -17.05 4.75
C LYS A 71 13.55 -16.48 4.36
N GLY A 72 13.77 -15.21 4.70
CA GLY A 72 15.02 -14.49 4.38
C GLY A 72 14.98 -13.75 3.04
N ALA A 73 13.92 -13.89 2.24
CA ALA A 73 13.73 -13.07 1.05
C ALA A 73 13.44 -11.62 1.43
N VAL A 74 13.90 -10.69 0.61
CA VAL A 74 13.63 -9.26 0.78
C VAL A 74 12.22 -8.97 0.27
N ALA A 75 11.28 -8.72 1.18
CA ALA A 75 9.90 -8.40 0.84
C ALA A 75 9.75 -7.02 0.20
N VAL A 76 10.45 -6.02 0.74
CA VAL A 76 10.44 -4.63 0.28
C VAL A 76 11.85 -4.07 0.37
N LYS A 77 12.27 -3.29 -0.61
CA LYS A 77 13.63 -2.69 -0.65
C LYS A 77 13.62 -1.31 0.00
N ALA A 78 14.75 -0.92 0.59
CA ALA A 78 14.96 0.45 1.04
C ALA A 78 14.79 1.46 -0.11
N GLY A 79 14.10 2.57 0.15
CA GLY A 79 13.79 3.60 -0.86
C GLY A 79 12.61 3.26 -1.79
N GLN A 80 12.01 2.10 -1.65
CA GLN A 80 10.82 1.73 -2.42
C GLN A 80 9.58 2.44 -1.90
N ILE A 81 8.74 2.96 -2.80
CA ILE A 81 7.44 3.51 -2.44
C ILE A 81 6.52 2.36 -2.00
N LEU A 82 5.95 2.49 -0.81
CA LEU A 82 4.98 1.53 -0.28
C LEU A 82 3.59 1.81 -0.88
N ARG A 83 3.22 1.04 -1.89
CA ARG A 83 1.88 1.05 -2.46
C ARG A 83 0.98 0.10 -1.64
N PRO A 84 -0.33 0.10 -1.87
CA PRO A 84 -1.25 -0.82 -1.18
C PRO A 84 -0.82 -2.30 -1.22
N GLN A 85 -0.20 -2.74 -2.32
CA GLN A 85 0.28 -4.12 -2.47
C GLN A 85 1.43 -4.45 -1.52
N GLU A 86 2.41 -3.55 -1.38
CA GLU A 86 3.52 -3.71 -0.45
C GLU A 86 3.02 -3.71 0.99
N LEU A 87 2.04 -2.86 1.32
CA LEU A 87 1.41 -2.84 2.64
C LEU A 87 0.67 -4.15 2.92
N GLY A 88 -0.04 -4.69 1.93
CA GLY A 88 -0.72 -5.99 2.04
C GLY A 88 0.28 -7.13 2.27
N LEU A 89 1.41 -7.13 1.54
CA LEU A 89 2.48 -8.11 1.74
C LEU A 89 3.06 -8.03 3.15
N LEU A 90 3.41 -6.84 3.63
CA LEU A 90 3.94 -6.63 4.98
C LEU A 90 2.95 -7.11 6.05
N ALA A 91 1.67 -6.77 5.90
CA ALA A 91 0.62 -7.20 6.82
C ALA A 91 0.46 -8.74 6.82
N GLY A 92 0.50 -9.38 5.65
CA GLY A 92 0.47 -10.84 5.52
C GLY A 92 1.67 -11.54 6.16
N LEU A 93 2.81 -10.84 6.26
CA LEU A 93 4.00 -11.31 6.97
C LEU A 93 3.99 -10.99 8.47
N GLY A 94 2.94 -10.34 8.99
CA GLY A 94 2.83 -9.93 10.38
C GLY A 94 3.72 -8.73 10.75
N ILE A 95 4.19 -7.96 9.76
CA ILE A 95 5.00 -6.75 9.98
C ILE A 95 4.05 -5.57 10.14
N SER A 96 3.96 -5.04 11.34
CA SER A 96 3.05 -3.92 11.70
C SER A 96 3.70 -2.54 11.58
N GLU A 97 5.02 -2.47 11.64
CA GLU A 97 5.78 -1.21 11.64
C GLU A 97 6.99 -1.31 10.70
N VAL A 98 7.22 -0.25 9.94
CA VAL A 98 8.39 -0.12 9.07
C VAL A 98 8.95 1.30 9.17
N GLU A 99 10.25 1.43 9.09
CA GLU A 99 10.91 2.73 9.00
C GLU A 99 10.74 3.31 7.60
N VAL A 100 10.29 4.55 7.52
CA VAL A 100 10.09 5.27 6.27
C VAL A 100 10.80 6.62 6.30
N PHE A 101 11.13 7.18 5.15
CA PHE A 101 11.63 8.54 5.06
C PHE A 101 10.56 9.53 5.52
N LYS A 102 10.96 10.50 6.35
CA LYS A 102 10.10 11.62 6.73
C LYS A 102 9.77 12.45 5.48
N PRO A 103 8.50 12.79 5.23
CA PRO A 103 8.16 13.72 4.18
C PRO A 103 8.87 15.07 4.41
N ILE A 104 9.43 15.64 3.37
CA ILE A 104 9.99 16.99 3.43
C ILE A 104 8.88 18.03 3.50
N THR A 105 9.16 19.15 4.17
CA THR A 105 8.28 20.32 4.21
C THR A 105 8.80 21.37 3.23
N VAL A 106 7.92 21.86 2.36
CA VAL A 106 8.23 22.83 1.32
C VAL A 106 7.50 24.13 1.60
N ALA A 107 8.25 25.21 1.75
CA ALA A 107 7.71 26.55 1.78
C ALA A 107 7.27 26.99 0.38
N ILE A 108 6.16 27.70 0.31
CA ILE A 108 5.73 28.40 -0.92
C ILE A 108 5.57 29.86 -0.59
N ILE A 109 6.27 30.72 -1.34
CA ILE A 109 6.24 32.16 -1.23
C ILE A 109 5.81 32.71 -2.60
N SER A 110 4.84 33.61 -2.63
CA SER A 110 4.47 34.36 -3.83
C SER A 110 4.93 35.81 -3.66
N THR A 111 5.59 36.38 -4.67
CA THR A 111 6.05 37.78 -4.65
C THR A 111 5.41 38.58 -5.77
N GLY A 112 5.15 39.82 -5.51
CA GLY A 112 4.61 40.78 -6.50
C GLY A 112 3.53 41.68 -5.90
N ASP A 113 3.72 42.98 -6.00
CA ASP A 113 2.75 43.94 -5.51
C ASP A 113 1.42 43.92 -6.32
N GLU A 114 1.45 43.35 -7.53
CA GLU A 114 0.27 43.11 -8.36
C GLU A 114 -0.51 41.85 -7.92
N ILE A 115 0.07 40.97 -7.12
CA ILE A 115 -0.53 39.70 -6.74
C ILE A 115 -1.53 39.88 -5.59
N VAL A 116 -2.73 39.30 -5.73
CA VAL A 116 -3.74 39.29 -4.68
C VAL A 116 -4.22 37.87 -4.39
N ASP A 117 -4.74 37.63 -3.18
CA ASP A 117 -5.35 36.35 -2.83
C ASP A 117 -6.45 35.99 -3.86
N PHE A 118 -6.46 34.73 -4.26
CA PHE A 118 -7.42 34.26 -5.29
C PHE A 118 -8.88 34.37 -4.85
N ARG A 119 -9.16 34.43 -3.54
CA ARG A 119 -10.50 34.60 -2.97
C ARG A 119 -10.94 36.06 -2.99
N GLY A 120 -10.01 36.98 -3.09
CA GLY A 120 -10.27 38.40 -3.06
C GLY A 120 -10.79 38.96 -4.41
N ALA A 121 -11.27 40.20 -4.37
CA ALA A 121 -11.50 40.97 -5.61
C ALA A 121 -10.16 41.30 -6.25
N ALA A 122 -10.10 41.24 -7.58
CA ALA A 122 -8.93 41.69 -8.34
C ALA A 122 -9.33 43.02 -9.03
N ASP A 123 -8.80 44.12 -8.53
CA ASP A 123 -8.93 45.41 -9.17
C ASP A 123 -8.16 45.47 -10.51
N PRO A 124 -8.45 46.41 -11.38
CA PRO A 124 -7.67 46.59 -12.61
C PRO A 124 -6.17 46.70 -12.32
N GLY A 125 -5.36 45.88 -12.98
CA GLY A 125 -3.91 45.78 -12.77
C GLY A 125 -3.48 44.79 -11.69
N LYS A 126 -4.40 44.15 -10.98
CA LYS A 126 -4.08 43.05 -10.03
C LYS A 126 -4.33 41.71 -10.67
N ILE A 127 -3.51 40.72 -10.24
CA ILE A 127 -3.51 39.33 -10.72
C ILE A 127 -3.76 38.41 -9.54
N ARG A 128 -4.65 37.44 -9.67
CA ARG A 128 -4.90 36.43 -8.63
C ARG A 128 -3.74 35.48 -8.52
N ASN A 129 -3.36 35.16 -7.28
CA ASN A 129 -2.31 34.18 -6.98
C ASN A 129 -2.73 32.76 -7.37
N ILE A 130 -2.47 32.37 -8.59
CA ILE A 130 -2.70 31.00 -9.09
C ILE A 130 -1.50 30.08 -8.83
N ASN A 131 -0.29 30.66 -8.78
CA ASN A 131 0.95 29.91 -8.70
C ASN A 131 1.07 29.19 -7.36
N SER A 132 0.70 29.80 -6.25
CA SER A 132 0.70 29.14 -4.94
C SER A 132 -0.18 27.90 -4.92
N ILE A 133 -1.34 27.93 -5.57
CA ILE A 133 -2.25 26.78 -5.65
C ILE A 133 -1.64 25.67 -6.51
N VAL A 134 -1.07 26.02 -7.66
CA VAL A 134 -0.44 25.05 -8.56
C VAL A 134 0.77 24.39 -7.88
N LEU A 135 1.68 25.20 -7.32
CA LEU A 135 2.88 24.71 -6.62
C LEU A 135 2.50 23.85 -5.40
N SER A 136 1.55 24.32 -4.57
CA SER A 136 1.03 23.55 -3.44
C SER A 136 0.50 22.17 -3.85
N SER A 137 -0.23 22.12 -4.95
CA SER A 137 -0.83 20.89 -5.47
C SER A 137 0.26 19.94 -5.99
N LEU A 138 1.27 20.46 -6.69
CA LEU A 138 2.42 19.69 -7.19
C LEU A 138 3.24 19.12 -6.04
N VAL A 139 3.55 19.94 -5.03
CA VAL A 139 4.32 19.53 -3.84
C VAL A 139 3.60 18.38 -3.12
N ARG A 140 2.29 18.50 -2.86
CA ARG A 140 1.50 17.44 -2.24
C ARG A 140 1.46 16.18 -3.10
N ARG A 141 1.35 16.32 -4.41
CA ARG A 141 1.39 15.19 -5.35
C ARG A 141 2.73 14.44 -5.32
N CYS A 142 3.82 15.14 -5.01
CA CYS A 142 5.13 14.54 -4.79
C CYS A 142 5.28 13.88 -3.40
N GLY A 143 4.26 13.92 -2.54
CA GLY A 143 4.29 13.35 -1.20
C GLY A 143 4.94 14.24 -0.14
N ALA A 144 5.22 15.51 -0.46
CA ALA A 144 5.77 16.48 0.48
C ALA A 144 4.67 17.29 1.20
N LEU A 145 5.03 17.87 2.33
CA LEU A 145 4.18 18.77 3.10
C LEU A 145 4.33 20.20 2.59
N VAL A 146 3.25 20.96 2.58
CA VAL A 146 3.26 22.36 2.15
C VAL A 146 3.10 23.28 3.33
N LYS A 147 3.95 24.30 3.41
CA LYS A 147 3.80 25.46 4.27
C LYS A 147 3.73 26.70 3.40
N ASP A 148 2.54 27.30 3.32
CA ASP A 148 2.29 28.51 2.53
C ASP A 148 2.62 29.74 3.37
N PHE A 149 3.56 30.55 2.90
CA PHE A 149 3.96 31.82 3.51
C PHE A 149 3.22 33.03 2.94
N GLY A 150 2.32 32.76 1.98
CA GLY A 150 1.44 33.79 1.41
C GLY A 150 2.10 34.65 0.34
N ILE A 151 1.57 35.87 0.21
CA ILE A 151 2.03 36.86 -0.75
C ILE A 151 2.89 37.88 -0.01
N VAL A 152 4.08 38.11 -0.53
CA VAL A 152 5.07 39.05 0.02
C VAL A 152 5.23 40.19 -0.97
N SER A 153 5.32 41.41 -0.47
CA SER A 153 5.58 42.61 -1.30
C SER A 153 6.96 42.54 -1.93
N ASP A 154 7.16 43.33 -2.99
CA ASP A 154 8.46 43.43 -3.67
C ASP A 154 9.51 44.23 -2.87
N GLU A 155 9.19 44.60 -1.62
CA GLU A 155 10.13 45.23 -0.72
C GLU A 155 11.17 44.22 -0.24
N GLU A 156 12.44 44.54 -0.47
CA GLU A 156 13.58 43.66 -0.19
C GLU A 156 13.62 43.17 1.26
N SER A 157 13.33 44.05 2.23
CA SER A 157 13.32 43.72 3.67
C SER A 157 12.24 42.69 4.01
N SER A 158 11.06 42.85 3.45
CA SER A 158 9.91 41.94 3.62
C SER A 158 10.21 40.55 3.03
N PHE A 159 10.81 40.53 1.84
CA PHE A 159 11.18 39.29 1.17
C PHE A 159 12.23 38.51 1.95
N PHE A 160 13.34 39.16 2.34
CA PHE A 160 14.41 38.50 3.08
C PHE A 160 13.94 38.00 4.45
N SER A 161 13.14 38.76 5.19
CA SER A 161 12.60 38.31 6.46
C SER A 161 11.73 37.07 6.28
N THR A 162 10.87 37.03 5.27
CA THR A 162 10.01 35.87 5.00
C THR A 162 10.84 34.68 4.52
N LEU A 163 11.89 34.92 3.73
CA LEU A 163 12.80 33.87 3.25
C LEU A 163 13.57 33.25 4.40
N GLU A 164 14.09 34.03 5.35
CA GLU A 164 14.77 33.52 6.56
C GLU A 164 13.82 32.63 7.36
N ASP A 165 12.61 33.11 7.64
CA ASP A 165 11.58 32.33 8.33
C ASP A 165 11.24 31.01 7.60
N ALA A 166 11.20 31.06 6.28
CA ALA A 166 10.91 29.88 5.46
C ALA A 166 12.05 28.85 5.50
N VAL A 167 13.29 29.30 5.39
CA VAL A 167 14.50 28.46 5.46
C VAL A 167 14.62 27.80 6.84
N ASP A 168 14.35 28.53 7.92
CA ASP A 168 14.42 27.98 9.27
C ASP A 168 13.35 26.92 9.57
N GLN A 169 12.23 26.97 8.87
CA GLN A 169 11.05 26.14 9.17
C GLN A 169 10.75 25.06 8.16
N THR A 170 11.49 24.97 7.05
CA THR A 170 11.22 24.03 5.96
C THR A 170 12.50 23.49 5.34
N ASP A 171 12.38 22.38 4.65
CA ASP A 171 13.51 21.69 4.00
C ASP A 171 13.81 22.26 2.59
N LEU A 172 12.84 22.93 1.98
CA LEU A 172 12.94 23.51 0.64
C LEU A 172 12.06 24.74 0.54
N VAL A 173 12.53 25.77 -0.14
CA VAL A 173 11.75 26.97 -0.43
C VAL A 173 11.51 27.09 -1.93
N LEU A 174 10.25 27.28 -2.32
CA LEU A 174 9.83 27.62 -3.66
C LEU A 174 9.21 29.01 -3.63
N PHE A 175 9.66 29.88 -4.51
CA PHE A 175 9.03 31.17 -4.69
C PHE A 175 8.66 31.40 -6.16
N SER A 176 7.60 32.15 -6.38
CA SER A 176 7.11 32.55 -7.70
C SER A 176 6.91 34.06 -7.72
N GLY A 177 7.46 34.71 -8.72
CA GLY A 177 7.45 36.15 -8.93
C GLY A 177 8.71 36.55 -9.67
N GLY A 178 8.90 37.78 -9.96
CA GLY A 178 10.07 38.30 -10.64
C GLY A 178 9.76 39.49 -11.47
#